data_a18d262ead235c12c15877a825d6786a
#
_entry.id   a18d262ead235c12c15877a825d6786a
#
_cell.length_a   1.000
_cell.length_b   1.000
_cell.length_c   1.000
_cell.angle_alpha   90.00
_cell.angle_beta   90.00
_cell.angle_gamma   90.00
#
_symmetry.space_group_name_H-M   'P 1'
#
loop_
_entity.id
_entity.type
_entity.pdbx_description
1 polymer ?
#
loop_
_entity_poly.entity_id
_entity_poly.type
_entity_poly.pdbx_seq_one_letter_code
_entity_poly.pdbx_strand_id
1 'polypeptide(L)'
;TGSVSIEAALTARGGRVYAIEKNPQAVEQLHKNRELFGAQNMQIVSGSAPQALLPLPAPDFVFVGGSSGNLSDILQLCFSKNPKVRVVVTAVTLETVGEMLCCAKELGQTFPNLCFEVTQVSCARSRQAGNYHLMNGMNPVWIGCLFQKED
;
A
#
# COMPACT_ATOMS: atom_id res chain seq x y z
N THR A 1 5.53 -0.96 -12.08
CA THR A 1 5.74 0.04 -11.03
C THR A 1 4.59 1.02 -11.02
N GLY A 2 4.02 1.29 -9.84
CA GLY A 2 2.91 2.23 -9.67
C GLY A 2 1.54 1.72 -10.15
N SER A 3 1.37 0.43 -10.40
CA SER A 3 0.10 -0.14 -10.87
C SER A 3 -1.06 0.22 -9.93
N VAL A 4 -0.87 0.06 -8.62
CA VAL A 4 -1.90 0.40 -7.63
C VAL A 4 -2.24 1.90 -7.67
N SER A 5 -1.24 2.77 -7.80
CA SER A 5 -1.45 4.23 -7.87
C SER A 5 -2.22 4.63 -9.15
N ILE A 6 -1.94 3.99 -10.28
CA ILE A 6 -2.67 4.19 -11.52
C ILE A 6 -4.12 3.72 -11.39
N GLU A 7 -4.36 2.50 -10.90
CA GLU A 7 -5.70 1.96 -10.67
C GLU A 7 -6.51 2.83 -9.69
N ALA A 8 -5.85 3.29 -8.60
CA ALA A 8 -6.46 4.22 -7.66
C ALA A 8 -6.87 5.54 -8.36
N ALA A 9 -6.01 6.10 -9.21
CA ALA A 9 -6.30 7.34 -9.92
C ALA A 9 -7.44 7.18 -10.92
N LEU A 10 -7.49 6.07 -11.65
CA LEU A 10 -8.56 5.79 -12.61
C LEU A 10 -9.91 5.54 -11.91
N THR A 11 -9.87 4.98 -10.69
CA THR A 11 -11.07 4.70 -9.88
C THR A 11 -11.56 5.96 -9.16
N ALA A 12 -10.67 6.76 -8.60
CA ALA A 12 -10.99 7.98 -7.83
C ALA A 12 -11.20 9.18 -8.75
N ARG A 13 -12.25 9.16 -9.57
CA ARG A 13 -12.51 10.17 -10.62
C ARG A 13 -12.65 11.62 -10.13
N GLY A 14 -13.07 11.83 -8.89
CA GLY A 14 -13.18 13.16 -8.25
C GLY A 14 -12.11 13.42 -7.19
N GLY A 15 -11.22 12.44 -6.95
CA GLY A 15 -10.18 12.52 -5.93
C GLY A 15 -8.80 12.82 -6.52
N ARG A 16 -7.83 13.01 -5.61
CA ARG A 16 -6.40 13.14 -5.96
C ARG A 16 -5.63 11.95 -5.40
N VAL A 17 -4.69 11.44 -6.17
CA VAL A 17 -3.78 10.38 -5.74
C VAL A 17 -2.37 10.94 -5.65
N TYR A 18 -1.70 10.64 -4.56
CA TYR A 18 -0.29 10.98 -4.35
C TYR A 18 0.52 9.69 -4.34
N ALA A 19 1.36 9.49 -5.35
CA ALA A 19 2.25 8.35 -5.46
C ALA A 19 3.63 8.72 -4.96
N ILE A 20 4.02 8.21 -3.79
CA ILE A 20 5.32 8.47 -3.18
C ILE A 20 6.28 7.36 -3.59
N GLU A 21 7.40 7.73 -4.17
CA GLU A 21 8.43 6.78 -4.61
C GLU A 21 9.83 7.41 -4.40
N LYS A 22 10.75 6.64 -3.82
CA LYS A 22 12.12 7.08 -3.54
C LYS A 22 13.13 6.71 -4.64
N ASN A 23 12.84 5.67 -5.43
CA ASN A 23 13.73 5.21 -6.49
C ASN A 23 13.56 6.07 -7.74
N PRO A 24 14.60 6.78 -8.23
CA PRO A 24 14.50 7.65 -9.40
C PRO A 24 14.03 6.95 -10.67
N GLN A 25 14.48 5.71 -10.90
CA GLN A 25 14.05 4.93 -12.06
C GLN A 25 12.57 4.55 -12.00
N ALA A 26 12.08 4.23 -10.78
CA ALA A 26 10.67 3.96 -10.57
C ALA A 26 9.82 5.23 -10.69
N VAL A 27 10.33 6.39 -10.27
CA VAL A 27 9.69 7.70 -10.49
C VAL A 27 9.55 8.00 -11.99
N GLU A 28 10.59 7.79 -12.77
CA GLU A 28 10.53 7.96 -14.24
C GLU A 28 9.46 7.05 -14.86
N GLN A 29 9.42 5.78 -14.42
CA GLN A 29 8.40 4.83 -14.91
C GLN A 29 6.99 5.23 -14.49
N LEU A 30 6.81 5.80 -13.28
CA LEU A 30 5.53 6.34 -12.84
C LEU A 30 5.04 7.49 -13.73
N HIS A 31 5.92 8.40 -14.14
CA HIS A 31 5.59 9.48 -15.07
C HIS A 31 5.10 8.92 -16.41
N LYS A 32 5.84 7.95 -16.98
CA LYS A 32 5.46 7.30 -18.24
C LYS A 32 4.08 6.61 -18.13
N ASN A 33 3.86 5.88 -17.04
CA ASN A 33 2.59 5.19 -16.82
C ASN A 33 1.44 6.18 -16.59
N ARG A 34 1.65 7.27 -15.83
CA ARG A 34 0.66 8.32 -15.64
C ARG A 34 0.16 8.89 -16.96
N GLU A 35 1.07 9.18 -17.88
CA GLU A 35 0.73 9.69 -19.22
C GLU A 35 0.05 8.63 -20.08
N LEU A 36 0.60 7.42 -20.11
CA LEU A 36 0.07 6.30 -20.89
C LEU A 36 -1.38 5.95 -20.54
N PHE A 37 -1.71 5.95 -19.23
CA PHE A 37 -3.03 5.60 -18.73
C PHE A 37 -3.95 6.82 -18.49
N GLY A 38 -3.49 8.03 -18.77
CA GLY A 38 -4.30 9.24 -18.60
C GLY A 38 -4.65 9.56 -17.15
N ALA A 39 -3.85 9.12 -16.16
CA ALA A 39 -4.10 9.30 -14.74
C ALA A 39 -3.72 10.73 -14.29
N GLN A 40 -4.41 11.75 -14.82
CA GLN A 40 -4.08 13.16 -14.63
C GLN A 40 -4.30 13.67 -13.20
N ASN A 41 -5.14 13.00 -12.42
CA ASN A 41 -5.39 13.28 -11.00
C ASN A 41 -4.33 12.66 -10.07
N MET A 42 -3.28 12.00 -10.61
CA MET A 42 -2.17 11.46 -9.86
C MET A 42 -1.00 12.45 -9.84
N GLN A 43 -0.56 12.82 -8.62
CA GLN A 43 0.68 13.57 -8.38
C GLN A 43 1.77 12.61 -7.91
N ILE A 44 2.94 12.70 -8.55
CA ILE A 44 4.12 11.90 -8.18
C ILE A 44 4.99 12.72 -7.24
N VAL A 45 5.31 12.13 -6.09
CA VAL A 45 6.13 12.75 -5.04
C VAL A 45 7.41 11.93 -4.90
N SER A 46 8.52 12.52 -5.32
CA SER A 46 9.83 11.88 -5.15
C SER A 46 10.30 12.04 -3.71
N GLY A 47 10.52 10.92 -3.02
CA GLY A 47 10.95 10.91 -1.63
C GLY A 47 10.56 9.64 -0.89
N SER A 48 10.90 9.59 0.38
CA SER A 48 10.61 8.45 1.26
C SER A 48 9.50 8.80 2.27
N ALA A 49 8.58 7.90 2.48
CA ALA A 49 7.65 7.99 3.61
C ALA A 49 8.38 7.61 4.93
N PRO A 50 8.06 8.23 6.08
CA PRO A 50 6.96 9.16 6.27
C PRO A 50 7.23 10.62 5.85
N GLN A 51 8.49 11.04 5.63
CA GLN A 51 8.87 12.45 5.40
C GLN A 51 8.12 13.08 4.21
N ALA A 52 8.01 12.35 3.11
CA ALA A 52 7.29 12.80 1.92
C ALA A 52 5.78 12.90 2.11
N LEU A 53 5.22 12.27 3.15
CA LEU A 53 3.81 12.36 3.55
C LEU A 53 3.49 13.64 4.34
N LEU A 54 4.48 14.22 5.04
CA LEU A 54 4.24 15.35 5.95
C LEU A 54 3.53 16.54 5.28
N PRO A 55 3.98 17.04 4.09
CA PRO A 55 3.35 18.21 3.45
C PRO A 55 2.04 17.87 2.73
N LEU A 56 1.68 16.59 2.58
CA LEU A 56 0.48 16.19 1.84
C LEU A 56 -0.79 16.38 2.69
N PRO A 57 -1.95 16.56 2.05
CA PRO A 57 -3.22 16.64 2.77
C PRO A 57 -3.53 15.35 3.53
N ALA A 58 -4.49 15.43 4.44
CA ALA A 58 -5.00 14.26 5.16
C ALA A 58 -5.58 13.24 4.17
N PRO A 59 -5.15 11.98 4.21
CA PRO A 59 -5.62 10.95 3.28
C PRO A 59 -6.93 10.32 3.76
N ASP A 60 -7.81 9.95 2.83
CA ASP A 60 -8.96 9.07 3.10
C ASP A 60 -8.57 7.59 2.95
N PHE A 61 -7.70 7.29 1.98
CA PHE A 61 -7.20 5.96 1.70
C PHE A 61 -5.69 5.97 1.51
N VAL A 62 -5.02 4.97 2.04
CA VAL A 62 -3.57 4.78 1.89
C VAL A 62 -3.28 3.34 1.49
N PHE A 63 -2.40 3.17 0.53
CA PHE A 63 -1.83 1.88 0.17
C PHE A 63 -0.33 1.88 0.43
N VAL A 64 0.15 0.90 1.17
CA VAL A 64 1.58 0.70 1.47
C VAL A 64 2.05 -0.60 0.81
N GLY A 65 2.74 -0.47 -0.32
CA GLY A 65 3.33 -1.60 -1.05
C GLY A 65 4.72 -2.00 -0.56
N GLY A 66 5.33 -1.17 0.28
CA GLY A 66 6.62 -1.38 0.93
C GLY A 66 6.96 -0.22 1.85
N SER A 67 7.31 -0.52 3.09
CA SER A 67 7.58 0.48 4.14
C SER A 67 9.06 0.78 4.32
N SER A 68 9.94 -0.11 3.85
CA SER A 68 11.40 -0.04 4.11
C SER A 68 11.73 0.05 5.61
N GLY A 69 10.95 -0.62 6.47
CA GLY A 69 11.12 -0.61 7.92
C GLY A 69 10.50 0.60 8.64
N ASN A 70 9.71 1.44 7.96
CA ASN A 70 9.09 2.63 8.55
C ASN A 70 7.55 2.49 8.66
N LEU A 71 7.03 1.27 8.74
CA LEU A 71 5.58 1.05 8.72
C LEU A 71 4.88 1.74 9.89
N SER A 72 5.43 1.62 11.10
CA SER A 72 4.87 2.24 12.31
C SER A 72 4.73 3.76 12.15
N ASP A 73 5.79 4.46 11.74
CA ASP A 73 5.78 5.92 11.57
C ASP A 73 4.80 6.36 10.48
N ILE A 74 4.72 5.59 9.37
CA ILE A 74 3.77 5.85 8.29
C ILE A 74 2.34 5.74 8.80
N LEU A 75 2.00 4.67 9.50
CA LEU A 75 0.66 4.44 10.03
C LEU A 75 0.27 5.49 11.06
N GLN A 76 1.16 5.78 12.02
CA GLN A 76 0.93 6.82 13.02
C GLN A 76 0.66 8.17 12.38
N LEU A 77 1.46 8.56 11.38
CA LEU A 77 1.25 9.81 10.65
C LEU A 77 -0.09 9.82 9.89
N CYS A 78 -0.45 8.73 9.22
CA CYS A 78 -1.72 8.64 8.50
C CYS A 78 -2.91 8.80 9.44
N PHE A 79 -2.95 8.06 10.56
CA PHE A 79 -4.03 8.13 11.53
C PHE A 79 -4.05 9.46 12.30
N SER A 80 -2.90 10.10 12.54
CA SER A 80 -2.85 11.45 13.13
C SER A 80 -3.43 12.51 12.21
N LYS A 81 -3.23 12.39 10.89
CA LYS A 81 -3.80 13.31 9.88
C LYS A 81 -5.30 13.11 9.68
N ASN A 82 -5.73 11.85 9.65
CA ASN A 82 -7.14 11.48 9.52
C ASN A 82 -7.41 10.20 10.31
N PRO A 83 -8.05 10.28 11.50
CA PRO A 83 -8.42 9.10 12.27
C PRO A 83 -9.34 8.11 11.54
N LYS A 84 -10.09 8.57 10.52
CA LYS A 84 -10.97 7.74 9.70
C LYS A 84 -10.28 7.16 8.45
N VAL A 85 -8.98 7.36 8.31
CA VAL A 85 -8.24 6.81 7.16
C VAL A 85 -8.37 5.29 7.09
N ARG A 86 -8.52 4.77 5.89
CA ARG A 86 -8.41 3.32 5.62
C ARG A 86 -7.04 3.05 5.03
N VAL A 87 -6.26 2.21 5.70
CA VAL A 87 -4.90 1.87 5.25
C VAL A 87 -4.84 0.40 4.86
N VAL A 88 -4.34 0.13 3.67
CA VAL A 88 -4.05 -1.22 3.17
C VAL A 88 -2.54 -1.38 3.06
N VAL A 89 -2.01 -2.44 3.66
CA VAL A 89 -0.58 -2.78 3.63
C VAL A 89 -0.41 -4.15 2.99
N THR A 90 0.50 -4.28 2.04
CA THR A 90 0.86 -5.60 1.49
C THR A 90 2.21 -6.06 2.01
N ALA A 91 2.32 -7.35 2.32
CA ALA A 91 3.53 -7.99 2.79
C ALA A 91 3.76 -9.33 2.10
N VAL A 92 5.02 -9.65 1.84
CA VAL A 92 5.46 -10.94 1.29
C VAL A 92 6.47 -11.63 2.22
N THR A 93 6.84 -10.99 3.34
CA THR A 93 7.76 -11.52 4.34
C THR A 93 7.07 -11.62 5.71
N LEU A 94 7.51 -12.56 6.53
CA LEU A 94 6.98 -12.74 7.89
C LEU A 94 7.34 -11.56 8.81
N GLU A 95 8.48 -10.93 8.57
CA GLU A 95 8.91 -9.74 9.31
C GLU A 95 7.90 -8.60 9.12
N THR A 96 7.51 -8.32 7.88
CA THR A 96 6.51 -7.27 7.61
C THR A 96 5.13 -7.64 8.15
N VAL A 97 4.74 -8.93 8.11
CA VAL A 97 3.49 -9.39 8.74
C VAL A 97 3.55 -9.18 10.25
N GLY A 98 4.67 -9.50 10.89
CA GLY A 98 4.90 -9.25 12.32
C GLY A 98 4.83 -7.76 12.65
N GLU A 99 5.44 -6.90 11.83
CA GLU A 99 5.39 -5.44 11.97
C GLU A 99 3.93 -4.92 11.87
N MET A 100 3.15 -5.40 10.90
CA MET A 100 1.72 -5.04 10.78
C MET A 100 0.92 -5.39 12.06
N LEU A 101 1.15 -6.59 12.63
CA LEU A 101 0.48 -7.03 13.86
C LEU A 101 0.85 -6.15 15.06
N CYS A 102 2.13 -5.80 15.20
CA CYS A 102 2.59 -4.91 16.26
C CYS A 102 1.98 -3.51 16.13
N CYS A 103 2.04 -2.93 14.94
CA CYS A 103 1.47 -1.62 14.65
C CYS A 103 -0.05 -1.57 14.92
N ALA A 104 -0.79 -2.62 14.53
CA ALA A 104 -2.23 -2.69 14.79
C ALA A 104 -2.54 -2.72 16.29
N LYS A 105 -1.76 -3.43 17.10
CA LYS A 105 -1.91 -3.44 18.56
C LYS A 105 -1.59 -2.09 19.20
N GLU A 106 -0.52 -1.43 18.76
CA GLU A 106 -0.12 -0.11 19.25
C GLU A 106 -1.16 0.95 18.92
N LEU A 107 -1.61 1.01 17.66
CA LEU A 107 -2.66 1.92 17.24
C LEU A 107 -4.00 1.67 17.94
N GLY A 108 -4.33 0.42 18.22
CA GLY A 108 -5.55 0.04 18.97
C GLY A 108 -5.59 0.59 20.40
N GLN A 109 -4.46 0.92 21.00
CA GLN A 109 -4.42 1.61 22.30
C GLN A 109 -4.89 3.06 22.21
N THR A 110 -4.63 3.72 21.08
CA THR A 110 -5.01 5.12 20.83
C THR A 110 -6.39 5.22 20.16
N PHE A 111 -6.73 4.25 19.34
CA PHE A 111 -7.98 4.18 18.57
C PHE A 111 -8.80 2.94 18.93
N PRO A 112 -9.68 3.01 19.96
CA PRO A 112 -10.39 1.84 20.49
C PRO A 112 -11.26 1.08 19.47
N ASN A 113 -11.78 1.79 18.43
CA ASN A 113 -12.60 1.20 17.38
C ASN A 113 -11.77 0.77 16.15
N LEU A 114 -10.44 0.69 16.29
CA LEU A 114 -9.57 0.23 15.20
C LEU A 114 -9.82 -1.25 14.92
N CYS A 115 -10.15 -1.54 13.66
CA CYS A 115 -10.22 -2.88 13.11
C CYS A 115 -8.94 -3.17 12.33
N PHE A 116 -8.47 -4.38 12.47
CA PHE A 116 -7.38 -4.92 11.65
C PHE A 116 -7.81 -6.26 11.07
N GLU A 117 -7.91 -6.32 9.77
CA GLU A 117 -8.26 -7.51 8.99
C GLU A 117 -7.07 -7.94 8.14
N VAL A 118 -6.86 -9.26 8.03
CA VAL A 118 -5.78 -9.81 7.19
C VAL A 118 -6.34 -10.84 6.24
N THR A 119 -6.00 -10.69 4.97
CA THR A 119 -6.27 -11.66 3.91
C THR A 119 -4.96 -12.18 3.34
N GLN A 120 -4.84 -13.49 3.20
CA GLN A 120 -3.71 -14.11 2.48
C GLN A 120 -4.17 -14.55 1.09
N VAL A 121 -3.40 -14.19 0.09
CA VAL A 121 -3.59 -14.64 -1.30
C VAL A 121 -2.42 -15.54 -1.68
N SER A 122 -2.72 -16.79 -2.03
CA SER A 122 -1.76 -17.76 -2.56
C SER A 122 -2.08 -18.10 -4.01
N CYS A 123 -1.06 -18.12 -4.84
CA CYS A 123 -1.22 -18.35 -6.27
C CYS A 123 -0.17 -19.35 -6.75
N ALA A 124 -0.55 -20.18 -7.69
CA ALA A 124 0.38 -21.05 -8.42
C ALA A 124 0.10 -20.94 -9.91
N ARG A 125 1.14 -21.02 -10.72
CA ARG A 125 1.04 -21.04 -12.19
C ARG A 125 1.62 -22.31 -12.73
N SER A 126 0.98 -22.89 -13.74
CA SER A 126 1.57 -23.99 -14.48
C SER A 126 2.76 -23.50 -15.33
N ARG A 127 3.81 -24.32 -15.38
CA ARG A 127 4.91 -24.14 -16.34
C ARG A 127 5.21 -25.46 -17.02
N GLN A 128 5.56 -25.42 -18.28
CA GLN A 128 5.99 -26.59 -19.02
C GLN A 128 7.40 -27.01 -18.56
N ALA A 129 7.58 -28.32 -18.33
CA ALA A 129 8.84 -28.95 -18.03
C ALA A 129 8.94 -30.27 -18.82
N GLY A 130 9.61 -30.20 -19.97
CA GLY A 130 9.58 -31.30 -20.96
C GLY A 130 8.16 -31.51 -21.48
N ASN A 131 7.67 -32.76 -21.36
CA ASN A 131 6.29 -33.13 -21.78
C ASN A 131 5.24 -32.97 -20.67
N TYR A 132 5.62 -32.39 -19.52
CA TYR A 132 4.75 -32.24 -18.35
C TYR A 132 4.46 -30.77 -18.03
N HIS A 133 3.37 -30.50 -17.33
CA HIS A 133 3.05 -29.21 -16.76
C HIS A 133 3.14 -29.31 -15.23
N LEU A 134 4.05 -28.56 -14.66
CA LEU A 134 4.25 -28.49 -13.20
C LEU A 134 3.58 -27.24 -12.66
N MET A 135 2.96 -27.33 -11.49
CA MET A 135 2.49 -26.16 -10.75
C MET A 135 3.67 -25.52 -10.00
N ASN A 136 3.94 -24.26 -10.30
CA ASN A 136 4.96 -23.44 -9.63
C ASN A 136 4.28 -22.49 -8.66
N GLY A 137 4.43 -22.71 -7.36
CA GLY A 137 3.91 -21.83 -6.31
C GLY A 137 4.60 -20.48 -6.35
N MET A 138 3.83 -19.42 -6.20
CA MET A 138 4.34 -18.07 -5.97
C MET A 138 4.34 -17.77 -4.48
N ASN A 139 5.16 -16.81 -4.04
CA ASN A 139 5.12 -16.37 -2.66
C ASN A 139 3.70 -15.86 -2.31
N PRO A 140 3.14 -16.29 -1.18
CA PRO A 140 1.88 -15.75 -0.72
C PRO A 140 2.02 -14.26 -0.43
N VAL A 141 0.97 -13.50 -0.71
CA VAL A 141 0.87 -12.08 -0.38
C VAL A 141 -0.13 -11.93 0.76
N TRP A 142 0.29 -11.25 1.81
CA TRP A 142 -0.56 -10.87 2.94
C TRP A 142 -1.04 -9.44 2.73
N ILE A 143 -2.34 -9.22 2.89
CA ILE A 143 -2.99 -7.92 2.74
C ILE A 143 -3.63 -7.58 4.07
N GLY A 144 -3.02 -6.64 4.79
CA GLY A 144 -3.56 -6.09 6.04
C GLY A 144 -4.39 -4.84 5.75
N CYS A 145 -5.57 -4.73 6.34
CA CYS A 145 -6.43 -3.56 6.26
C CYS A 145 -6.68 -3.00 7.66
N LEU A 146 -6.32 -1.73 7.88
CA LEU A 146 -6.56 -1.01 9.14
C LEU A 146 -7.57 0.12 8.87
N PHE A 147 -8.61 0.18 9.68
CA PHE A 147 -9.65 1.21 9.58
C PHE A 147 -10.40 1.35 10.91
N GLN A 148 -11.05 2.49 11.14
CA GLN A 148 -11.99 2.60 12.25
C GLN A 148 -13.36 2.11 11.82
N LYS A 149 -14.00 1.30 12.67
CA LYS A 149 -15.37 0.86 12.46
C LYS A 149 -16.30 2.05 12.67
N GLU A 150 -17.22 2.26 11.74
CA GLU A 150 -18.32 3.21 11.93
C GLU A 150 -19.32 2.60 12.90
N ASP A 151 -19.81 3.44 13.84
CA ASP A 151 -20.87 3.08 14.81
C ASP A 151 -22.22 2.87 14.12
#